data_fdb7d50830d6522a5f852104c12fe2ae
#
_entry.id   fdb7d50830d6522a5f852104c12fe2ae
#
_cell.length_a   1.000
_cell.length_b   1.000
_cell.length_c   1.000
_cell.angle_alpha   90.00
_cell.angle_beta   90.00
_cell.angle_gamma   90.00
#
_symmetry.space_group_name_H-M   'P 1'
#
loop_
_entity.id
_entity.type
_entity.pdbx_description
1 polymer ?
#
loop_
_entity_poly.entity_id
_entity_poly.type
_entity_poly.pdbx_seq_one_letter_code
_entity_poly.pdbx_strand_id
1 'polypeptide(L)'
;MWKSKTPVIPDEEFDRTESVPITKEEIRAIQISKARLSPGQTVLDIGCGSGSITVEAGLQVESDGQVTGVDLDPNAIELTNRNLKKFGVDNATLILGNAKEKISELPEADAIFIG
;
A
#
# COMPACT_ATOMS: atom_id res chain seq x y z
N MET A 1 0.93 16.71 -6.08
CA MET A 1 1.27 15.67 -5.09
C MET A 1 0.57 15.96 -3.79
N TRP A 2 0.15 14.92 -3.09
CA TRP A 2 -0.58 15.05 -1.82
C TRP A 2 0.30 15.69 -0.77
N LYS A 3 -0.20 16.73 -0.09
CA LYS A 3 0.60 17.51 0.86
C LYS A 3 0.09 17.50 2.29
N SER A 4 -1.06 16.88 2.53
CA SER A 4 -1.61 16.82 3.87
C SER A 4 -0.73 15.96 4.78
N LYS A 5 -0.49 16.42 6.00
CA LYS A 5 0.25 15.65 7.00
C LYS A 5 -0.60 14.58 7.66
N THR A 6 -1.90 14.85 7.73
CA THR A 6 -2.84 13.89 8.29
C THR A 6 -3.15 12.84 7.23
N PRO A 7 -3.03 11.55 7.51
CA PRO A 7 -3.67 10.58 6.62
C PRO A 7 -5.17 10.77 6.80
N VAL A 8 -6.04 10.59 5.86
CA VAL A 8 -5.95 9.68 4.76
C VAL A 8 -6.26 10.45 3.47
N ILE A 9 -5.79 9.91 2.33
CA ILE A 9 -6.07 10.48 1.02
C ILE A 9 -7.50 10.11 0.61
N PRO A 10 -8.31 11.07 0.12
CA PRO A 10 -9.66 10.75 -0.37
C PRO A 10 -9.66 9.72 -1.49
N ASP A 11 -10.68 8.86 -1.52
CA ASP A 11 -10.79 7.81 -2.54
C ASP A 11 -10.72 8.35 -3.96
N GLU A 12 -11.32 9.50 -4.22
CA GLU A 12 -11.38 10.10 -5.56
C GLU A 12 -10.03 10.57 -6.08
N GLU A 13 -9.02 10.65 -5.22
CA GLU A 13 -7.66 11.04 -5.65
C GLU A 13 -6.86 9.88 -6.24
N PHE A 14 -7.32 8.64 -6.03
CA PHE A 14 -6.66 7.47 -6.57
C PHE A 14 -7.16 7.13 -7.96
N ASP A 15 -6.27 6.62 -8.82
CA ASP A 15 -6.67 5.99 -10.05
C ASP A 15 -7.43 4.71 -9.72
N ARG A 16 -8.52 4.46 -10.42
CA ARG A 16 -9.45 3.37 -10.15
C ARG A 16 -9.78 2.60 -11.43
N THR A 17 -10.07 1.32 -11.27
CA THR A 17 -10.70 0.51 -12.32
C THR A 17 -11.88 -0.24 -11.69
N GLU A 18 -12.87 -0.62 -12.51
CA GLU A 18 -14.06 -1.31 -12.00
C GLU A 18 -13.77 -2.68 -11.41
N SER A 19 -12.74 -3.35 -11.94
CA SER A 19 -12.43 -4.73 -11.55
C SER A 19 -11.54 -4.83 -10.32
N VAL A 20 -10.94 -3.73 -9.88
CA VAL A 20 -9.99 -3.75 -8.75
C VAL A 20 -10.58 -2.96 -7.58
N PRO A 21 -10.76 -3.60 -6.42
CA PRO A 21 -11.32 -2.91 -5.26
C PRO A 21 -10.36 -1.94 -4.63
N ILE A 22 -10.91 -1.00 -3.88
CA ILE A 22 -10.15 -0.09 -3.02
C ILE A 22 -10.62 -0.24 -1.57
N THR A 23 -9.71 -0.15 -0.64
CA THR A 23 -10.07 0.01 0.77
C THR A 23 -10.60 1.43 0.95
N LYS A 24 -11.88 1.55 1.30
CA LYS A 24 -12.55 2.86 1.46
C LYS A 24 -11.81 3.73 2.45
N GLU A 25 -11.83 5.05 2.21
CA GLU A 25 -11.04 5.99 3.01
C GLU A 25 -11.36 5.94 4.50
N GLU A 26 -12.62 5.70 4.89
CA GLU A 26 -12.99 5.61 6.31
C GLU A 26 -12.35 4.39 6.97
N ILE A 27 -12.33 3.25 6.28
CA ILE A 27 -11.69 2.03 6.77
C ILE A 27 -10.17 2.20 6.75
N ARG A 28 -9.64 2.78 5.68
CA ARG A 28 -8.21 3.02 5.54
C ARG A 28 -7.69 3.95 6.63
N ALA A 29 -8.46 4.97 6.99
CA ALA A 29 -8.11 5.87 8.09
C ALA A 29 -7.93 5.10 9.41
N ILE A 30 -8.83 4.17 9.69
CA ILE A 30 -8.75 3.34 10.89
C ILE A 30 -7.50 2.43 10.83
N GLN A 31 -7.31 1.75 9.71
CA GLN A 31 -6.20 0.81 9.55
C GLN A 31 -4.84 1.51 9.68
N ILE A 32 -4.64 2.60 8.96
CA ILE A 32 -3.38 3.34 8.98
C ILE A 32 -3.12 3.90 10.39
N SER A 33 -4.14 4.46 11.03
CA SER A 33 -4.00 5.02 12.38
C SER A 33 -3.68 3.95 13.42
N LYS A 34 -4.35 2.80 13.33
CA LYS A 34 -4.14 1.70 14.29
C LYS A 34 -2.80 1.00 14.10
N ALA A 35 -2.26 1.02 12.90
CA ALA A 35 -0.97 0.40 12.61
C ALA A 35 0.20 1.15 13.25
N ARG A 36 0.02 2.42 13.58
CA ARG A 36 1.02 3.26 14.25
C ARG A 36 2.38 3.21 13.55
N LEU A 37 2.33 3.44 12.25
CA LEU A 37 3.54 3.39 11.42
C LEU A 37 4.50 4.54 11.78
N SER A 38 5.79 4.24 11.73
CA SER A 38 6.84 5.20 12.03
C SER A 38 7.86 5.22 10.90
N PRO A 39 8.57 6.34 10.71
CA PRO A 39 9.64 6.39 9.71
C PRO A 39 10.64 5.25 9.88
N GLY A 40 11.05 4.65 8.76
CA GLY A 40 12.05 3.57 8.75
C GLY A 40 11.50 2.17 8.90
N GLN A 41 10.20 2.03 9.16
CA GLN A 41 9.60 0.70 9.33
C GLN A 41 9.40 -0.04 8.01
N THR A 42 9.26 -1.36 8.12
CA THR A 42 8.96 -2.25 7.00
C THR A 42 7.51 -2.72 7.10
N VAL A 43 6.77 -2.60 6.01
CA VAL A 43 5.34 -2.92 5.95
C VAL A 43 5.08 -3.92 4.82
N LEU A 44 4.20 -4.88 5.09
CA LEU A 44 3.65 -5.76 4.05
C LEU A 44 2.19 -5.41 3.83
N ASP A 45 1.78 -5.35 2.57
CA ASP A 45 0.39 -5.14 2.16
C ASP A 45 -0.04 -6.33 1.31
N ILE A 46 -0.67 -7.31 1.95
CA ILE A 46 -1.10 -8.55 1.32
C ILE A 46 -2.48 -8.33 0.71
N GLY A 47 -2.59 -8.50 -0.61
CA GLY A 47 -3.80 -8.17 -1.35
C GLY A 47 -3.90 -6.66 -1.56
N CYS A 48 -2.90 -6.07 -2.21
CA CYS A 48 -2.78 -4.60 -2.29
C CYS A 48 -3.88 -3.92 -3.12
N GLY A 49 -4.53 -4.65 -4.03
CA GLY A 49 -5.65 -4.12 -4.82
C GLY A 49 -5.28 -2.87 -5.61
N SER A 50 -5.98 -1.78 -5.36
CA SER A 50 -5.71 -0.49 -6.01
C SER A 50 -4.44 0.19 -5.52
N GLY A 51 -3.87 -0.28 -4.41
CA GLY A 51 -2.66 0.27 -3.84
C GLY A 51 -2.87 1.41 -2.85
N SER A 52 -4.10 1.68 -2.45
CA SER A 52 -4.37 2.79 -1.53
C SER A 52 -3.64 2.64 -0.19
N ILE A 53 -3.67 1.44 0.40
CA ILE A 53 -2.92 1.17 1.63
C ILE A 53 -1.42 1.22 1.37
N THR A 54 -0.96 0.64 0.25
CA THR A 54 0.47 0.65 -0.11
C THR A 54 0.99 2.09 -0.21
N VAL A 55 0.26 2.98 -0.88
CA VAL A 55 0.61 4.40 -1.00
C VAL A 55 0.68 5.05 0.37
N GLU A 56 -0.39 4.90 1.17
CA GLU A 56 -0.47 5.55 2.48
C GLU A 56 0.63 5.07 3.43
N ALA A 57 0.87 3.74 3.45
CA ALA A 57 1.93 3.18 4.28
C ALA A 57 3.31 3.70 3.83
N GLY A 58 3.54 3.76 2.52
CA GLY A 58 4.79 4.29 1.98
C GLY A 58 5.06 5.73 2.42
N LEU A 59 4.02 6.56 2.42
CA LEU A 59 4.14 7.93 2.90
C LEU A 59 4.45 8.00 4.39
N GLN A 60 3.83 7.12 5.19
CA GLN A 60 4.02 7.13 6.64
C GLN A 60 5.40 6.64 7.07
N VAL A 61 5.96 5.64 6.40
CA VAL A 61 7.28 5.10 6.78
C VAL A 61 8.44 5.90 6.16
N GLU A 62 8.13 6.81 5.26
CA GLU A 62 9.07 7.74 4.63
C GLU A 62 10.19 7.02 3.85
N SER A 63 11.15 7.78 3.35
CA SER A 63 12.18 7.27 2.45
C SER A 63 13.08 6.19 3.05
N ASP A 64 13.21 6.17 4.38
CA ASP A 64 14.00 5.16 5.08
C ASP A 64 13.23 3.87 5.32
N GLY A 65 11.92 3.89 5.12
CA GLY A 65 11.06 2.73 5.27
C GLY A 65 10.85 2.00 3.96
N GLN A 66 10.16 0.87 4.04
CA GLN A 66 9.93 0.00 2.88
C GLN A 66 8.54 -0.63 2.97
N VAL A 67 7.83 -0.62 1.86
CA VAL A 67 6.54 -1.31 1.74
C VAL A 67 6.64 -2.37 0.65
N THR A 68 6.14 -3.56 0.92
CA THR A 68 6.00 -4.61 -0.10
C THR A 68 4.53 -4.93 -0.27
N GLY A 69 4.01 -4.70 -1.47
CA GLY A 69 2.64 -5.03 -1.84
C GLY A 69 2.59 -6.34 -2.63
N VAL A 70 1.66 -7.20 -2.31
CA VAL A 70 1.49 -8.50 -2.97
C VAL A 70 0.05 -8.64 -3.44
N ASP A 71 -0.14 -9.11 -4.67
CA ASP A 71 -1.48 -9.42 -5.18
C ASP A 71 -1.40 -10.51 -6.24
N LEU A 72 -2.46 -11.30 -6.35
CA LEU A 72 -2.60 -12.34 -7.37
C LEU A 72 -2.98 -11.77 -8.73
N ASP A 73 -3.61 -10.61 -8.74
CA ASP A 73 -4.19 -10.00 -9.94
C ASP A 73 -3.19 -9.05 -10.58
N PRO A 74 -2.74 -9.32 -11.82
CA PRO A 74 -1.83 -8.42 -12.52
C PRO A 74 -2.43 -7.02 -12.73
N ASN A 75 -3.76 -6.90 -12.82
CA ASN A 75 -4.42 -5.60 -12.95
C ASN A 75 -4.29 -4.79 -11.65
N ALA A 76 -4.33 -5.47 -10.50
CA ALA A 76 -4.11 -4.82 -9.21
C ALA A 76 -2.67 -4.31 -9.10
N ILE A 77 -1.70 -5.11 -9.50
CA ILE A 77 -0.29 -4.71 -9.49
C ILE A 77 -0.06 -3.50 -10.39
N GLU A 78 -0.63 -3.50 -11.59
CA GLU A 78 -0.51 -2.36 -12.51
C GLU A 78 -1.13 -1.10 -11.93
N LEU A 79 -2.33 -1.22 -11.36
CA LEU A 79 -3.02 -0.08 -10.78
C LEU A 79 -2.28 0.46 -9.56
N THR A 80 -1.79 -0.43 -8.70
CA THR A 80 -0.96 -0.03 -7.56
C THR A 80 0.28 0.74 -8.02
N ASN A 81 0.95 0.25 -9.07
CA ASN A 81 2.14 0.92 -9.60
C ASN A 81 1.80 2.32 -10.11
N ARG A 82 0.67 2.48 -10.78
CA ARG A 82 0.21 3.80 -11.26
C ARG A 82 -0.03 4.75 -10.09
N ASN A 83 -0.68 4.27 -9.03
CA ASN A 83 -0.95 5.09 -7.86
C ASN A 83 0.33 5.45 -7.09
N LEU A 84 1.26 4.52 -6.97
CA LEU A 84 2.57 4.82 -6.37
C LEU A 84 3.27 5.96 -7.10
N LYS A 85 3.26 5.93 -8.43
CA LYS A 85 3.86 6.99 -9.25
C LYS A 85 3.12 8.32 -9.09
N LYS A 86 1.79 8.25 -9.08
CA LYS A 86 0.96 9.45 -8.93
C LYS A 86 1.27 10.21 -7.65
N PHE A 87 1.49 9.50 -6.55
CA PHE A 87 1.75 10.11 -5.25
C PHE A 87 3.24 10.23 -4.92
N GLY A 88 4.11 9.87 -5.86
CA GLY A 88 5.56 10.02 -5.66
C GLY A 88 6.13 9.08 -4.61
N VAL A 89 5.53 7.91 -4.44
CA VAL A 89 5.99 6.90 -3.49
C VAL A 89 6.99 5.98 -4.20
N ASP A 90 8.24 6.03 -3.81
CA ASP A 90 9.33 5.28 -4.46
C ASP A 90 9.97 4.23 -3.55
N ASN A 91 9.42 4.04 -2.35
CA ASN A 91 9.91 3.07 -1.37
C ASN A 91 9.04 1.82 -1.28
N ALA A 92 8.37 1.47 -2.36
CA ALA A 92 7.51 0.29 -2.43
C ALA A 92 7.98 -0.70 -3.49
N THR A 93 7.88 -1.97 -3.17
CA THR A 93 8.16 -3.09 -4.08
C THR A 93 6.88 -3.89 -4.26
N LEU A 94 6.57 -4.29 -5.49
CA LEU A 94 5.36 -5.04 -5.80
C LEU A 94 5.70 -6.45 -6.25
N ILE A 95 4.94 -7.42 -5.73
CA ILE A 95 5.10 -8.84 -6.07
C ILE A 95 3.78 -9.37 -6.59
N LEU A 96 3.79 -9.88 -7.83
CA LEU A 96 2.65 -10.59 -8.40
C LEU A 96 2.74 -12.05 -7.99
N GLY A 97 1.77 -12.54 -7.24
CA GLY A 97 1.74 -13.93 -6.83
C GLY A 97 0.92 -14.18 -5.59
N ASN A 98 0.93 -15.44 -5.16
CA ASN A 98 0.26 -15.89 -3.97
C ASN A 98 1.17 -15.65 -2.76
N ALA A 99 0.66 -14.92 -1.76
CA ALA A 99 1.44 -14.56 -0.58
C ALA A 99 1.95 -15.80 0.16
N LYS A 100 1.15 -16.88 0.25
CA LYS A 100 1.56 -18.12 0.89
C LYS A 100 2.77 -18.75 0.20
N GLU A 101 2.77 -18.72 -1.12
CA GLU A 101 3.88 -19.30 -1.92
C GLU A 101 5.11 -18.40 -1.90
N LYS A 102 4.92 -17.11 -1.68
CA LYS A 102 6.00 -16.12 -1.68
C LYS A 102 6.55 -15.81 -0.30
N ILE A 103 5.99 -16.41 0.75
CA ILE A 103 6.28 -16.01 2.12
C ILE A 103 7.77 -16.06 2.49
N SER A 104 8.51 -17.00 1.92
CA SER A 104 9.96 -17.10 2.15
C SER A 104 10.75 -15.96 1.50
N GLU A 105 10.14 -15.27 0.53
CA GLU A 105 10.76 -14.15 -0.19
C GLU A 105 10.38 -12.80 0.43
N LEU A 106 9.41 -12.80 1.35
CA LEU A 106 8.93 -11.56 1.96
C LEU A 106 9.84 -11.14 3.12
N PRO A 107 10.09 -9.84 3.29
CA PRO A 107 10.88 -9.37 4.43
C PRO A 107 10.13 -9.54 5.74
N GLU A 108 10.86 -9.51 6.84
CA GLU A 108 10.24 -9.36 8.15
C GLU A 108 9.60 -7.98 8.22
N ALA A 109 8.43 -7.89 8.82
CA ALA A 109 7.67 -6.65 8.81
C ALA A 109 7.30 -6.19 10.22
N ASP A 110 7.26 -4.88 10.40
CA ASP A 110 6.76 -4.24 11.61
C ASP A 110 5.23 -4.19 11.62
N ALA A 111 4.62 -4.14 10.44
CA ALA A 111 3.17 -4.14 10.28
C ALA A 111 2.77 -4.90 9.02
N ILE A 112 1.63 -5.58 9.09
CA ILE A 112 1.08 -6.35 7.96
C ILE A 112 -0.39 -5.97 7.80
N PHE A 113 -0.75 -5.51 6.61
CA PHE A 113 -2.15 -5.32 6.22
C PHE A 113 -2.58 -6.51 5.38
N ILE A 114 -3.79 -6.99 5.62
CA ILE A 114 -4.38 -8.10 4.87
C ILE A 114 -5.70 -7.63 4.29
N GLY A 115 -5.75 -7.56 2.98
CA GLY A 115 -6.93 -7.13 2.24
C GLY A 115 -7.78 -8.26 1.68
#